data_cc18759e46c86007a1f521632c178055
#
_entry.id   cc18759e46c86007a1f521632c178055
#
_cell.length_a   1.000
_cell.length_b   1.000
_cell.length_c   1.000
_cell.angle_alpha   90.00
_cell.angle_beta   90.00
_cell.angle_gamma   90.00
#
_symmetry.space_group_name_H-M   'P 1'
#
loop_
_entity.id
_entity.type
_entity.pdbx_description
1 polymer ?
#
loop_
_entity_poly.entity_id
_entity_poly.type
_entity_poly.pdbx_seq_one_letter_code
_entity_poly.pdbx_strand_id
1 'polypeptide(L)'
;MSADEITQLRARVRQLEDREEIRGLVSRYGRVVDDREWDVLADLFAPDAVFDSVGGRAVGMAAIAEYYKAGTQDLVASYHYAHSHEISFDDADRPSGLVCAHAELAFEDDTVWTALRYHDQYRRVDGRWRFSERVTRLLYVLKLADLPTGFADEMR
;
A
#
# COMPACT_ATOMS: atom_id res chain seq x y z
N MET A 1 3.59 -9.96 39.63
CA MET A 1 2.82 -9.40 38.50
C MET A 1 1.36 -9.75 38.76
N SER A 2 0.50 -8.76 38.84
CA SER A 2 -0.94 -8.96 39.09
C SER A 2 -1.68 -9.49 37.84
N ALA A 3 -2.89 -10.04 38.02
CA ALA A 3 -3.70 -10.49 36.89
C ALA A 3 -4.04 -9.34 35.93
N ASP A 4 -4.21 -8.11 36.44
CA ASP A 4 -4.49 -6.92 35.66
C ASP A 4 -3.27 -6.50 34.82
N GLU A 5 -2.07 -6.54 35.39
CA GLU A 5 -0.81 -6.27 34.67
C GLU A 5 -0.62 -7.28 33.52
N ILE A 6 -0.90 -8.56 33.75
CA ILE A 6 -0.82 -9.60 32.71
C ILE A 6 -1.84 -9.29 31.59
N THR A 7 -3.05 -8.91 31.94
CA THR A 7 -4.11 -8.58 30.97
C THR A 7 -3.72 -7.37 30.11
N GLN A 8 -3.19 -6.32 30.73
CA GLN A 8 -2.72 -5.14 30.03
C GLN A 8 -1.53 -5.45 29.10
N LEU A 9 -0.58 -6.27 29.57
CA LEU A 9 0.56 -6.69 28.74
C LEU A 9 0.10 -7.49 27.52
N ARG A 10 -0.84 -8.42 27.69
CA ARG A 10 -1.41 -9.19 26.58
C ARG A 10 -2.12 -8.31 25.56
N ALA A 11 -2.83 -7.28 26.02
CA ALA A 11 -3.49 -6.32 25.13
C ALA A 11 -2.46 -5.51 24.32
N ARG A 12 -1.38 -5.05 24.97
CA ARG A 12 -0.29 -4.33 24.30
C ARG A 12 0.46 -5.22 23.29
N VAL A 13 0.72 -6.47 23.64
CA VAL A 13 1.36 -7.43 22.72
C VAL A 13 0.49 -7.62 21.48
N ARG A 14 -0.80 -7.90 21.66
CA ARG A 14 -1.73 -8.03 20.52
C ARG A 14 -1.75 -6.79 19.63
N GLN A 15 -1.77 -5.60 20.21
CA GLN A 15 -1.72 -4.37 19.40
C GLN A 15 -0.40 -4.23 18.63
N LEU A 16 0.73 -4.68 19.17
CA LEU A 16 2.01 -4.69 18.45
C LEU A 16 2.01 -5.74 17.33
N GLU A 17 1.46 -6.92 17.57
CA GLU A 17 1.28 -7.97 16.56
C GLU A 17 0.37 -7.47 15.42
N ASP A 18 -0.72 -6.79 15.74
CA ASP A 18 -1.63 -6.18 14.77
C ASP A 18 -0.93 -5.12 13.91
N ARG A 19 -0.11 -4.26 14.54
CA ARG A 19 0.70 -3.28 13.80
C ARG A 19 1.66 -3.94 12.84
N GLU A 20 2.32 -5.00 13.26
CA GLU A 20 3.30 -5.70 12.44
C GLU A 20 2.61 -6.43 11.27
N GLU A 21 1.46 -7.07 11.52
CA GLU A 21 0.67 -7.70 10.47
C GLU A 21 0.20 -6.68 9.42
N ILE A 22 -0.29 -5.50 9.85
CA ILE A 22 -0.70 -4.41 8.94
C ILE A 22 0.50 -3.85 8.17
N ARG A 23 1.69 -3.71 8.78
CA ARG A 23 2.91 -3.31 8.07
C ARG A 23 3.30 -4.35 7.01
N GLY A 24 3.24 -5.62 7.38
CA GLY A 24 3.49 -6.73 6.46
C GLY A 24 2.51 -6.74 5.28
N LEU A 25 1.23 -6.42 5.53
CA LEU A 25 0.21 -6.29 4.48
C LEU A 25 0.58 -5.21 3.46
N VAL A 26 0.99 -4.01 3.92
CA VAL A 26 1.41 -2.91 3.04
C VAL A 26 2.67 -3.26 2.26
N SER A 27 3.66 -3.86 2.92
CA SER A 27 4.90 -4.29 2.27
C SER A 27 4.64 -5.34 1.20
N ARG A 28 3.80 -6.34 1.51
CA ARG A 28 3.41 -7.39 0.56
C ARG A 28 2.65 -6.85 -0.65
N TYR A 29 1.81 -5.84 -0.44
CA TYR A 29 1.04 -5.22 -1.51
C TYR A 29 1.93 -4.69 -2.65
N GLY A 30 2.97 -3.89 -2.34
CA GLY A 30 3.88 -3.38 -3.36
C GLY A 30 4.49 -4.49 -4.21
N ARG A 31 5.10 -5.50 -3.56
CA ARG A 31 5.70 -6.64 -4.24
C ARG A 31 4.70 -7.41 -5.11
N VAL A 32 3.52 -7.68 -4.60
CA VAL A 32 2.48 -8.46 -5.30
C VAL A 32 1.98 -7.74 -6.56
N VAL A 33 1.87 -6.40 -6.51
CA VAL A 33 1.55 -5.58 -7.70
C VAL A 33 2.69 -5.64 -8.71
N ASP A 34 3.92 -5.49 -8.26
CA ASP A 34 5.12 -5.49 -9.11
C ASP A 34 5.32 -6.85 -9.81
N ASP A 35 5.10 -7.94 -9.07
CA ASP A 35 5.19 -9.31 -9.56
C ASP A 35 3.94 -9.76 -10.35
N ARG A 36 2.89 -8.92 -10.41
CA ARG A 36 1.61 -9.21 -11.10
C ARG A 36 0.91 -10.47 -10.59
N GLU A 37 1.03 -10.72 -9.29
CA GLU A 37 0.38 -11.85 -8.60
C GLU A 37 -1.09 -11.50 -8.29
N TRP A 38 -1.97 -11.40 -9.30
CA TRP A 38 -3.31 -10.84 -9.17
C TRP A 38 -4.23 -11.59 -8.20
N ASP A 39 -4.14 -12.91 -8.14
CA ASP A 39 -4.90 -13.72 -7.19
C ASP A 39 -4.45 -13.44 -5.75
N VAL A 40 -3.15 -13.27 -5.55
CA VAL A 40 -2.58 -12.91 -4.24
C VAL A 40 -2.95 -11.47 -3.88
N LEU A 41 -2.96 -10.55 -4.86
CA LEU A 41 -3.39 -9.17 -4.66
C LEU A 41 -4.85 -9.11 -4.19
N ALA A 42 -5.73 -9.87 -4.84
CA ALA A 42 -7.14 -9.96 -4.44
C ALA A 42 -7.28 -10.36 -2.97
N ASP A 43 -6.47 -11.32 -2.51
CA ASP A 43 -6.48 -11.80 -1.12
C ASP A 43 -5.98 -10.79 -0.09
N LEU A 44 -5.33 -9.70 -0.49
CA LEU A 44 -4.93 -8.62 0.42
C LEU A 44 -6.11 -7.70 0.78
N PHE A 45 -7.19 -7.76 0.02
CA PHE A 45 -8.37 -6.93 0.20
C PHE A 45 -9.51 -7.71 0.84
N ALA A 46 -10.37 -7.00 1.57
CA ALA A 46 -11.61 -7.57 2.07
C ALA A 46 -12.60 -7.81 0.90
N PRO A 47 -13.56 -8.75 1.02
CA PRO A 47 -14.44 -9.11 -0.10
C PRO A 47 -15.20 -7.96 -0.75
N ASP A 48 -15.55 -6.93 0.03
CA ASP A 48 -16.24 -5.71 -0.38
C ASP A 48 -15.37 -4.46 -0.30
N ALA A 49 -14.05 -4.62 -0.29
CA ALA A 49 -13.09 -3.52 -0.18
C ALA A 49 -13.27 -2.49 -1.30
N VAL A 50 -12.93 -1.26 -0.99
CA VAL A 50 -12.91 -0.15 -1.93
C VAL A 50 -11.47 0.23 -2.26
N PHE A 51 -11.15 0.28 -3.53
CA PHE A 51 -9.93 0.89 -4.05
C PHE A 51 -10.31 2.13 -4.85
N ASP A 52 -9.69 3.27 -4.55
CA ASP A 52 -9.91 4.54 -5.23
C ASP A 52 -8.57 5.18 -5.62
N SER A 53 -8.42 5.53 -6.89
CA SER A 53 -7.20 6.11 -7.44
C SER A 53 -7.54 7.06 -8.58
N VAL A 54 -6.53 7.75 -9.12
CA VAL A 54 -6.67 8.66 -10.28
C VAL A 54 -7.27 7.98 -11.52
N GLY A 55 -7.08 6.67 -11.67
CA GLY A 55 -7.64 5.87 -12.76
C GLY A 55 -9.09 5.42 -12.54
N GLY A 56 -9.68 5.71 -11.39
CA GLY A 56 -11.05 5.35 -11.05
C GLY A 56 -11.18 4.55 -9.76
N ARG A 57 -12.39 4.02 -9.56
CA ARG A 57 -12.76 3.29 -8.35
C ARG A 57 -13.15 1.86 -8.68
N ALA A 58 -12.66 0.92 -7.89
CA ALA A 58 -13.03 -0.49 -7.94
C ALA A 58 -13.59 -0.95 -6.60
N VAL A 59 -14.59 -1.82 -6.60
CA VAL A 59 -15.22 -2.36 -5.40
C VAL A 59 -15.22 -3.88 -5.45
N GLY A 60 -14.68 -4.49 -4.40
CA GLY A 60 -14.53 -5.93 -4.27
C GLY A 60 -13.24 -6.47 -4.87
N MET A 61 -12.78 -7.59 -4.32
CA MET A 61 -11.48 -8.22 -4.62
C MET A 61 -11.25 -8.44 -6.12
N ALA A 62 -12.24 -8.99 -6.81
CA ALA A 62 -12.11 -9.29 -8.23
C ALA A 62 -12.00 -8.02 -9.10
N ALA A 63 -12.83 -7.01 -8.81
CA ALA A 63 -12.79 -5.74 -9.54
C ALA A 63 -11.47 -4.99 -9.29
N ILE A 64 -10.91 -5.08 -8.09
CA ILE A 64 -9.61 -4.48 -7.75
C ILE A 64 -8.49 -5.18 -8.53
N ALA A 65 -8.48 -6.51 -8.59
CA ALA A 65 -7.49 -7.26 -9.37
C ALA A 65 -7.56 -6.91 -10.87
N GLU A 66 -8.76 -6.84 -11.44
CA GLU A 66 -8.94 -6.44 -12.85
C GLU A 66 -8.54 -4.98 -13.10
N TYR A 67 -8.80 -4.07 -12.15
CA TYR A 67 -8.31 -2.69 -12.23
C TYR A 67 -6.79 -2.62 -12.37
N TYR A 68 -6.06 -3.37 -11.53
CA TYR A 68 -4.59 -3.42 -11.60
C TYR A 68 -4.10 -4.08 -12.88
N LYS A 69 -4.70 -5.20 -13.26
CA LYS A 69 -4.35 -5.91 -14.48
C LYS A 69 -4.50 -5.03 -15.72
N ALA A 70 -5.60 -4.28 -15.82
CA ALA A 70 -5.82 -3.33 -16.91
C ALA A 70 -4.85 -2.14 -16.85
N GLY A 71 -4.61 -1.57 -15.65
CA GLY A 71 -3.76 -0.40 -15.48
C GLY A 71 -2.26 -0.65 -15.65
N THR A 72 -1.84 -1.92 -15.63
CA THR A 72 -0.41 -2.29 -15.74
C THR A 72 -0.06 -3.01 -17.05
N GLN A 73 -1.01 -3.15 -17.98
CA GLN A 73 -0.80 -3.92 -19.22
C GLN A 73 0.32 -3.34 -20.11
N ASP A 74 0.49 -2.01 -20.11
CA ASP A 74 1.49 -1.31 -20.91
C ASP A 74 2.82 -1.12 -20.18
N LEU A 75 2.91 -1.57 -18.92
CA LEU A 75 4.13 -1.47 -18.13
C LEU A 75 5.04 -2.67 -18.40
N VAL A 76 6.29 -2.40 -18.72
CA VAL A 76 7.38 -3.41 -18.80
C VAL A 76 7.73 -3.89 -17.39
N ALA A 77 7.83 -2.95 -16.44
CA ALA A 77 8.09 -3.23 -15.03
C ALA A 77 7.49 -2.14 -14.14
N SER A 78 7.27 -2.47 -12.88
CA SER A 78 6.95 -1.51 -11.84
C SER A 78 7.64 -1.87 -10.54
N TYR A 79 7.94 -0.86 -9.72
CA TYR A 79 8.48 -1.04 -8.38
C TYR A 79 7.81 -0.06 -7.43
N HIS A 80 7.21 -0.57 -6.36
CA HIS A 80 6.54 0.21 -5.34
C HIS A 80 7.34 0.23 -4.04
N TYR A 81 7.67 1.41 -3.55
CA TYR A 81 8.45 1.62 -2.33
C TYR A 81 7.61 2.37 -1.30
N ALA A 82 7.20 1.68 -0.24
CA ALA A 82 6.61 2.31 0.93
C ALA A 82 7.73 2.84 1.85
N HIS A 83 7.74 4.15 2.11
CA HIS A 83 8.78 4.79 2.92
C HIS A 83 8.41 4.88 4.38
N SER A 84 7.19 5.34 4.67
CA SER A 84 6.68 5.48 6.01
C SER A 84 5.25 4.95 6.10
N HIS A 85 4.90 4.43 7.26
CA HIS A 85 3.57 3.91 7.53
C HIS A 85 3.16 4.29 8.95
N GLU A 86 2.30 5.29 9.03
CA GLU A 86 1.63 5.68 10.27
C GLU A 86 0.35 4.85 10.41
N ILE A 87 0.16 4.21 11.57
CA ILE A 87 -1.03 3.37 11.84
C ILE A 87 -1.71 3.91 13.09
N SER A 88 -2.98 4.25 12.98
CA SER A 88 -3.83 4.59 14.11
C SER A 88 -4.78 3.45 14.46
N PHE A 89 -4.99 3.26 15.78
CA PHE A 89 -5.95 2.36 16.38
C PHE A 89 -6.98 3.16 17.21
N ASP A 90 -7.37 4.35 16.74
CA ASP A 90 -8.45 5.14 17.36
C ASP A 90 -9.77 4.37 17.38
N ASP A 91 -9.98 3.52 16.36
CA ASP A 91 -10.95 2.44 16.33
C ASP A 91 -10.19 1.11 16.23
N ALA A 92 -10.29 0.28 17.28
CA ALA A 92 -9.56 -1.00 17.34
C ALA A 92 -10.02 -2.02 16.29
N ASP A 93 -11.28 -1.95 15.85
CA ASP A 93 -11.87 -2.83 14.86
C ASP A 93 -11.65 -2.31 13.42
N ARG A 94 -11.33 -1.03 13.29
CA ARG A 94 -11.11 -0.32 12.02
C ARG A 94 -9.89 0.58 12.07
N PRO A 95 -8.70 0.03 12.30
CA PRO A 95 -7.49 0.83 12.27
C PRO A 95 -7.30 1.47 10.89
N SER A 96 -6.70 2.64 10.89
CA SER A 96 -6.37 3.39 9.68
C SER A 96 -4.86 3.48 9.47
N GLY A 97 -4.45 3.75 8.23
CA GLY A 97 -3.06 3.96 7.88
C GLY A 97 -2.85 5.10 6.91
N LEU A 98 -1.74 5.80 7.08
CA LEU A 98 -1.20 6.73 6.10
C LEU A 98 0.17 6.23 5.66
N VAL A 99 0.28 5.88 4.36
CA VAL A 99 1.55 5.43 3.78
C VAL A 99 2.06 6.49 2.82
N CYS A 100 3.30 6.94 3.01
CA CYS A 100 4.01 7.72 1.99
C CYS A 100 4.84 6.77 1.14
N ALA A 101 4.69 6.86 -0.16
CA ALA A 101 5.34 5.94 -1.10
C ALA A 101 5.78 6.65 -2.38
N HIS A 102 6.67 5.99 -3.12
CA HIS A 102 6.85 6.27 -4.54
C HIS A 102 6.74 4.97 -5.34
N ALA A 103 6.50 5.10 -6.63
CA ALA A 103 6.59 4.00 -7.57
C ALA A 103 7.40 4.43 -8.81
N GLU A 104 8.15 3.47 -9.33
CA GLU A 104 8.83 3.55 -10.61
C GLU A 104 8.02 2.73 -11.60
N LEU A 105 7.57 3.36 -12.68
CA LEU A 105 6.75 2.73 -13.70
C LEU A 105 7.50 2.78 -15.02
N ALA A 106 8.00 1.63 -15.47
CA ALA A 106 8.75 1.51 -16.72
C ALA A 106 7.79 1.15 -17.86
N PHE A 107 7.78 1.99 -18.88
CA PHE A 107 7.19 1.76 -20.19
C PHE A 107 8.28 1.39 -21.19
N GLU A 108 7.90 1.02 -22.41
CA GLU A 108 8.88 0.60 -23.44
C GLU A 108 9.92 1.69 -23.72
N ASP A 109 9.47 2.96 -23.82
CA ASP A 109 10.32 4.10 -24.20
C ASP A 109 10.59 5.09 -23.07
N ASP A 110 10.02 4.90 -21.88
CA ASP A 110 10.12 5.87 -20.80
C ASP A 110 9.99 5.21 -19.42
N THR A 111 10.50 5.87 -18.41
CA THR A 111 10.26 5.52 -17.01
C THR A 111 9.81 6.74 -16.24
N VAL A 112 8.77 6.59 -15.47
CA VAL A 112 8.22 7.67 -14.65
C VAL A 112 8.35 7.34 -13.16
N TRP A 113 8.66 8.36 -12.40
CA TRP A 113 8.58 8.39 -10.95
C TRP A 113 7.28 9.01 -10.51
N THR A 114 6.62 8.37 -9.55
CA THR A 114 5.39 8.89 -8.96
C THR A 114 5.55 9.00 -7.46
N ALA A 115 5.27 10.16 -6.88
CA ALA A 115 5.11 10.26 -5.43
C ALA A 115 3.63 10.19 -5.08
N LEU A 116 3.31 9.39 -4.09
CA LEU A 116 1.93 9.11 -3.72
C LEU A 116 1.74 8.87 -2.22
N ARG A 117 0.51 8.98 -1.79
CA ARG A 117 0.05 8.58 -0.47
C ARG A 117 -1.09 7.59 -0.59
N TYR A 118 -1.05 6.57 0.26
CA TYR A 118 -2.20 5.71 0.49
C TYR A 118 -2.87 6.11 1.79
N HIS A 119 -4.18 6.33 1.74
CA HIS A 119 -5.04 6.44 2.90
C HIS A 119 -5.79 5.12 3.01
N ASP A 120 -5.45 4.37 4.02
CA ASP A 120 -5.92 3.00 4.19
C ASP A 120 -6.88 2.87 5.37
N GLN A 121 -7.85 1.98 5.21
CA GLN A 121 -8.62 1.41 6.28
C GLN A 121 -8.42 -0.10 6.29
N TYR A 122 -8.32 -0.67 7.47
CA TYR A 122 -8.10 -2.11 7.62
C TYR A 122 -9.23 -2.74 8.41
N ARG A 123 -9.46 -4.02 8.18
CA ARG A 123 -10.34 -4.84 9.03
C ARG A 123 -9.87 -6.29 9.03
N ARG A 124 -10.30 -7.04 10.03
CA ARG A 124 -10.06 -8.48 10.08
C ARG A 124 -11.09 -9.23 9.25
N VAL A 125 -10.61 -10.13 8.42
CA VAL A 125 -11.39 -11.11 7.68
C VAL A 125 -10.75 -12.47 7.92
N ASP A 126 -11.51 -13.43 8.46
CA ASP A 126 -11.02 -14.76 8.82
C ASP A 126 -9.74 -14.74 9.67
N GLY A 127 -9.70 -13.82 10.64
CA GLY A 127 -8.59 -13.65 11.57
C GLY A 127 -7.37 -12.91 11.03
N ARG A 128 -7.34 -12.47 9.77
CA ARG A 128 -6.23 -11.76 9.12
C ARG A 128 -6.60 -10.31 8.83
N TRP A 129 -5.65 -9.39 8.96
CA TRP A 129 -5.82 -8.02 8.52
C TRP A 129 -5.82 -7.93 6.99
N ARG A 130 -6.80 -7.19 6.45
CA ARG A 130 -6.96 -6.91 5.02
C ARG A 130 -7.29 -5.44 4.83
N PHE A 131 -7.00 -4.90 3.66
CA PHE A 131 -7.49 -3.58 3.27
C PHE A 131 -9.02 -3.64 3.15
N SER A 132 -9.73 -2.79 3.88
CA SER A 132 -11.15 -2.55 3.65
C SER A 132 -11.39 -1.34 2.75
N GLU A 133 -10.43 -0.41 2.75
CA GLU A 133 -10.39 0.70 1.80
C GLU A 133 -8.93 1.09 1.56
N ARG A 134 -8.59 1.42 0.32
CA ARG A 134 -7.34 2.07 -0.04
C ARG A 134 -7.63 3.20 -1.01
N VAL A 135 -7.30 4.43 -0.61
CA VAL A 135 -7.41 5.62 -1.43
C VAL A 135 -6.01 6.10 -1.79
N THR A 136 -5.70 6.07 -3.08
CA THR A 136 -4.41 6.54 -3.60
C THR A 136 -4.50 8.01 -3.97
N ARG A 137 -3.63 8.83 -3.39
CA ARG A 137 -3.45 10.24 -3.76
C ARG A 137 -2.10 10.41 -4.44
N LEU A 138 -2.15 10.67 -5.73
CA LEU A 138 -0.99 10.99 -6.53
C LEU A 138 -0.58 12.44 -6.24
N LEU A 139 0.67 12.66 -5.85
CA LEU A 139 1.20 13.99 -5.54
C LEU A 139 1.88 14.62 -6.75
N TYR A 140 2.71 13.85 -7.45
CA TYR A 140 3.29 14.23 -8.74
C TYR A 140 3.69 13.00 -9.55
N VAL A 141 3.89 13.21 -10.84
CA VAL A 141 4.49 12.28 -11.80
C VAL A 141 5.66 13.01 -12.45
N LEU A 142 6.82 12.39 -12.49
CA LEU A 142 8.03 12.93 -13.08
C LEU A 142 8.64 11.89 -14.02
N LYS A 143 8.92 12.28 -15.26
CA LYS A 143 9.70 11.44 -16.16
C LYS A 143 11.16 11.45 -15.74
N LEU A 144 11.82 10.29 -15.72
CA LEU A 144 13.25 10.22 -15.39
C LEU A 144 14.11 11.02 -16.37
N ALA A 145 13.69 11.11 -17.63
CA ALA A 145 14.36 11.92 -18.65
C ALA A 145 14.34 13.43 -18.34
N ASP A 146 13.38 13.90 -17.54
CA ASP A 146 13.22 15.31 -17.16
C ASP A 146 13.96 15.66 -15.86
N LEU A 147 14.61 14.68 -15.21
CA LEU A 147 15.41 14.96 -14.02
C LEU A 147 16.61 15.87 -14.39
N PRO A 148 16.85 16.95 -13.62
CA PRO A 148 18.01 17.78 -13.84
C PRO A 148 19.28 16.94 -13.73
N THR A 149 20.13 17.00 -14.74
CA THR A 149 21.47 16.36 -14.73
C THR A 149 22.44 17.06 -13.76
N GLY A 150 22.01 18.16 -13.13
CA GLY A 150 22.81 19.08 -12.35
C GLY A 150 23.18 18.68 -10.92
N PHE A 151 22.63 17.57 -10.38
CA PHE A 151 23.05 17.13 -9.05
C PHE A 151 24.52 16.74 -8.93
N ALA A 152 25.17 16.44 -10.06
CA ALA A 152 26.58 16.08 -10.08
C ALA A 152 27.52 17.31 -9.99
N ASP A 153 27.07 18.50 -10.38
CA ASP A 153 27.91 19.71 -10.44
C ASP A 153 27.95 20.50 -9.12
N GLU A 154 26.92 20.38 -8.26
CA GLU A 154 26.89 21.01 -6.94
C GLU A 154 27.62 20.22 -5.85
N MET A 155 28.04 18.98 -6.12
CA MET A 155 28.78 18.12 -5.20
C MET A 155 30.30 18.08 -5.47
N ARG A 156 30.85 18.99 -6.27
CA ARG A 156 32.28 19.10 -6.52
C ARG A 156 32.93 20.23 -5.75
#